data_07b0d202845745af7e92b0ad5484980f
#
_entry.id   07b0d202845745af7e92b0ad5484980f
#
_cell.length_a   1.000
_cell.length_b   1.000
_cell.length_c   1.000
_cell.angle_alpha   90.00
_cell.angle_beta   90.00
_cell.angle_gamma   90.00
#
_symmetry.space_group_name_H-M   'P 1'
#
loop_
_entity.id
_entity.type
_entity.pdbx_description
1 polymer ?
#
loop_
_entity_poly.entity_id
_entity_poly.type
_entity_poly.pdbx_seq_one_letter_code
_entity_poly.pdbx_strand_id
1 'polypeptide(L)'
;MPQKAILCVDDERTILTSLRDQIAHNFGNTYLCELAESADEALEVIEELNAEGILILIVVSDWLMPNMKGDEFLAKVHRKYPKIVKVMLTGQADEAAIERARKYANLYRYIPKPWDEKILIEVIRSGLEEMDE
;
A
#
# COMPACT_ATOMS: atom_id res chain seq x y z
N MET A 1 -7.26 -22.59 2.94
CA MET A 1 -7.72 -21.29 2.43
C MET A 1 -6.53 -20.40 2.20
N PRO A 2 -6.35 -19.81 1.02
CA PRO A 2 -5.29 -18.85 0.82
C PRO A 2 -5.57 -17.61 1.67
N GLN A 3 -4.55 -17.16 2.37
CA GLN A 3 -4.67 -15.93 3.13
C GLN A 3 -4.48 -14.74 2.22
N LYS A 4 -5.09 -13.62 2.59
CA LYS A 4 -5.04 -12.35 1.84
C LYS A 4 -4.43 -11.28 2.73
N ALA A 5 -3.62 -10.41 2.15
CA ALA A 5 -2.86 -9.41 2.91
C ALA A 5 -3.02 -8.01 2.35
N ILE A 6 -2.87 -7.05 3.26
CA ILE A 6 -2.73 -5.64 2.96
C ILE A 6 -1.35 -5.25 3.46
N LEU A 7 -0.52 -4.65 2.61
CA LEU A 7 0.83 -4.24 2.96
C LEU A 7 0.88 -2.72 3.11
N CYS A 8 1.38 -2.25 4.24
CA CYS A 8 1.58 -0.82 4.50
C CYS A 8 3.07 -0.53 4.60
N VAL A 9 3.52 0.53 3.93
CA VAL A 9 4.93 0.91 3.83
C VAL A 9 5.10 2.37 4.21
N ASP A 10 5.89 2.64 5.24
CA ASP A 10 6.18 4.00 5.68
C ASP A 10 7.43 3.95 6.57
N ASP A 11 8.30 4.93 6.47
CA ASP A 11 9.50 4.97 7.31
C ASP A 11 9.22 5.47 8.73
N GLU A 12 8.02 5.96 8.99
CA GLU A 12 7.59 6.37 10.32
C GLU A 12 6.74 5.29 10.98
N ARG A 13 7.27 4.72 12.07
CA ARG A 13 6.60 3.62 12.75
C ARG A 13 5.24 4.01 13.32
N THR A 14 5.09 5.26 13.76
CA THR A 14 3.81 5.76 14.28
C THR A 14 2.73 5.76 13.20
N ILE A 15 3.09 6.04 11.96
CA ILE A 15 2.19 5.99 10.82
C ILE A 15 1.76 4.55 10.55
N LEU A 16 2.73 3.62 10.54
CA LEU A 16 2.44 2.21 10.32
C LEU A 16 1.49 1.65 11.38
N THR A 17 1.73 2.00 12.64
CA THR A 17 0.87 1.56 13.74
C THR A 17 -0.54 2.10 13.56
N SER A 18 -0.66 3.37 13.19
CA SER A 18 -1.96 4.00 12.95
C SER A 18 -2.72 3.31 11.81
N LEU A 19 -2.03 3.04 10.70
CA LEU A 19 -2.63 2.33 9.57
C LEU A 19 -3.12 0.95 9.99
N ARG A 20 -2.26 0.19 10.67
CA ARG A 20 -2.62 -1.16 11.14
C ARG A 20 -3.85 -1.13 12.06
N ASP A 21 -3.86 -0.20 13.02
CA ASP A 21 -4.95 -0.13 13.98
C ASP A 21 -6.27 0.23 13.30
N GLN A 22 -6.25 1.16 12.35
CA GLN A 22 -7.44 1.55 11.62
C GLN A 22 -7.95 0.44 10.72
N ILE A 23 -7.05 -0.28 10.07
CA ILE A 23 -7.40 -1.42 9.23
C ILE A 23 -8.01 -2.54 10.09
N ALA A 24 -7.40 -2.86 11.23
CA ALA A 24 -7.92 -3.88 12.14
C ALA A 24 -9.28 -3.48 12.71
N HIS A 25 -9.46 -2.21 13.02
CA HIS A 25 -10.72 -1.70 13.54
C HIS A 25 -11.88 -1.91 12.55
N ASN A 26 -11.62 -1.78 11.27
CA ASN A 26 -12.65 -1.83 10.23
C ASN A 26 -12.81 -3.19 9.54
N PHE A 27 -11.75 -3.97 9.48
CA PHE A 27 -11.76 -5.26 8.77
C PHE A 27 -11.53 -6.47 9.68
N GLY A 28 -11.19 -6.22 10.95
CA GLY A 28 -10.92 -7.31 11.90
C GLY A 28 -9.75 -8.17 11.44
N ASN A 29 -9.93 -9.48 11.48
CA ASN A 29 -8.92 -10.46 11.09
C ASN A 29 -9.12 -11.00 9.67
N THR A 30 -9.94 -10.34 8.87
CA THR A 30 -10.22 -10.78 7.51
C THR A 30 -8.96 -10.78 6.64
N TYR A 31 -8.07 -9.82 6.85
CA TYR A 31 -6.82 -9.69 6.10
C TYR A 31 -5.63 -9.65 7.04
N LEU A 32 -4.51 -10.23 6.59
CA LEU A 32 -3.24 -9.98 7.26
C LEU A 32 -2.83 -8.55 6.97
N CYS A 33 -2.35 -7.85 7.98
CA CYS A 33 -1.82 -6.51 7.81
C CYS A 33 -0.32 -6.56 8.03
N GLU A 34 0.43 -6.50 6.94
CA GLU A 34 1.89 -6.54 6.99
C GLU A 34 2.45 -5.13 6.91
N LEU A 35 3.52 -4.88 7.65
CA LEU A 35 4.14 -3.57 7.73
C LEU A 35 5.59 -3.64 7.28
N ALA A 36 6.03 -2.62 6.55
CA ALA A 36 7.43 -2.49 6.15
C ALA A 36 7.88 -1.04 6.34
N GLU A 37 9.10 -0.85 6.80
CA GLU A 37 9.62 0.49 7.12
C GLU A 37 10.41 1.11 5.97
N SER A 38 10.59 0.38 4.87
CA SER A 38 11.28 0.89 3.68
C SER A 38 10.77 0.17 2.44
N ALA A 39 11.06 0.75 1.28
CA ALA A 39 10.72 0.11 0.01
C ALA A 39 11.45 -1.22 -0.17
N ASP A 40 12.73 -1.27 0.22
CA ASP A 40 13.51 -2.51 0.09
C ASP A 40 12.94 -3.61 0.98
N GLU A 41 12.59 -3.29 2.22
CA GLU A 41 11.95 -4.26 3.11
C GLU A 41 10.60 -4.71 2.55
N ALA A 42 9.82 -3.76 2.00
CA ALA A 42 8.53 -4.08 1.41
C ALA A 42 8.66 -5.05 0.23
N LEU A 43 9.66 -4.86 -0.62
CA LEU A 43 9.90 -5.78 -1.74
C LEU A 43 10.24 -7.19 -1.25
N GLU A 44 11.02 -7.30 -0.18
CA GLU A 44 11.32 -8.59 0.43
C GLU A 44 10.07 -9.25 1.01
N VAL A 45 9.25 -8.46 1.71
CA VAL A 45 7.99 -8.96 2.28
C VAL A 45 7.07 -9.48 1.19
N ILE A 46 6.96 -8.76 0.08
CA ILE A 46 6.13 -9.18 -1.05
C ILE A 46 6.60 -10.54 -1.58
N GLU A 47 7.90 -10.70 -1.77
CA GLU A 47 8.42 -11.98 -2.26
C GLU A 47 8.20 -13.13 -1.28
N GLU A 48 8.39 -12.87 0.02
CA GLU A 48 8.15 -13.87 1.05
C GLU A 48 6.68 -14.31 1.09
N LEU A 49 5.76 -13.35 1.09
CA LEU A 49 4.33 -13.65 1.11
C LEU A 49 3.92 -14.40 -0.16
N ASN A 50 4.43 -13.98 -1.30
CA ASN A 50 4.14 -14.65 -2.55
C ASN A 50 4.62 -16.11 -2.53
N ALA A 51 5.81 -16.36 -2.00
CA ALA A 51 6.36 -17.70 -1.87
C ALA A 51 5.52 -18.58 -0.92
N GLU A 52 4.88 -17.98 0.07
CA GLU A 52 4.01 -18.69 1.01
C GLU A 52 2.59 -18.87 0.50
N GLY A 53 2.29 -18.39 -0.70
CA GLY A 53 0.95 -18.48 -1.27
C GLY A 53 -0.03 -17.46 -0.71
N ILE A 54 0.47 -16.42 -0.04
CA ILE A 54 -0.38 -15.35 0.51
C ILE A 54 -0.58 -14.29 -0.56
N LEU A 55 -1.83 -13.96 -0.82
CA LEU A 55 -2.21 -13.03 -1.88
C LEU A 55 -2.24 -11.61 -1.34
N ILE A 56 -1.34 -10.74 -1.82
CA ILE A 56 -1.37 -9.33 -1.46
C ILE A 56 -2.37 -8.62 -2.39
N LEU A 57 -3.37 -8.00 -1.79
CA LEU A 57 -4.43 -7.32 -2.56
C LEU A 57 -4.14 -5.85 -2.76
N ILE A 58 -3.62 -5.18 -1.73
CA ILE A 58 -3.37 -3.74 -1.74
C ILE A 58 -2.03 -3.44 -1.08
N VAL A 59 -1.31 -2.48 -1.65
CA VAL A 59 -0.13 -1.87 -1.03
C VAL A 59 -0.46 -0.40 -0.80
N VAL A 60 -0.31 0.05 0.45
CA VAL A 60 -0.46 1.46 0.84
C VAL A 60 0.94 1.96 1.19
N SER A 61 1.50 2.85 0.38
CA SER A 61 2.88 3.30 0.55
C SER A 61 2.98 4.80 0.71
N ASP A 62 3.81 5.22 1.69
CA ASP A 62 4.23 6.61 1.78
C ASP A 62 5.03 6.98 0.52
N TRP A 63 4.95 8.24 0.10
CA TRP A 63 5.74 8.72 -1.04
C TRP A 63 7.16 9.04 -0.63
N LEU A 64 7.34 9.81 0.45
CA LEU A 64 8.66 10.33 0.82
C LEU A 64 9.37 9.39 1.79
N MET A 65 10.18 8.50 1.23
CA MET A 65 10.98 7.54 1.98
C MET A 65 12.44 7.67 1.57
N PRO A 66 13.40 7.38 2.49
CA PRO A 66 14.81 7.37 2.13
C PRO A 66 15.12 6.27 1.11
N ASN A 67 16.10 6.49 0.29
CA ASN A 67 16.64 5.56 -0.71
C ASN A 67 15.75 5.35 -1.94
N MET A 68 14.48 5.01 -1.74
CA MET A 68 13.56 4.80 -2.85
C MET A 68 12.22 5.43 -2.52
N LYS A 69 11.78 6.37 -3.33
CA LYS A 69 10.49 7.03 -3.12
C LYS A 69 9.33 6.13 -3.48
N GLY A 70 8.16 6.45 -2.91
CA GLY A 70 6.97 5.62 -3.08
C GLY A 70 6.52 5.42 -4.51
N ASP A 71 6.61 6.45 -5.35
CA ASP A 71 6.23 6.32 -6.77
C ASP A 71 7.13 5.33 -7.50
N GLU A 72 8.44 5.34 -7.22
CA GLU A 72 9.38 4.39 -7.81
C GLU A 72 9.12 2.98 -7.28
N PHE A 73 8.89 2.85 -5.97
CA PHE A 73 8.57 1.57 -5.36
C PHE A 73 7.30 0.96 -5.96
N LEU A 74 6.23 1.76 -6.05
CA LEU A 74 4.97 1.26 -6.60
C LEU A 74 5.10 0.89 -8.07
N ALA A 75 5.95 1.59 -8.82
CA ALA A 75 6.22 1.23 -10.22
C ALA A 75 6.89 -0.14 -10.31
N LYS A 76 7.82 -0.43 -9.41
CA LYS A 76 8.46 -1.75 -9.34
C LYS A 76 7.47 -2.85 -8.98
N VAL A 77 6.57 -2.57 -8.03
CA VAL A 77 5.51 -3.51 -7.67
C VAL A 77 4.63 -3.80 -8.87
N HIS A 78 4.23 -2.75 -9.59
CA HIS A 78 3.35 -2.89 -10.75
C HIS A 78 3.98 -3.74 -11.86
N ARG A 79 5.26 -3.58 -12.11
CA ARG A 79 5.95 -4.35 -13.16
C ARG A 79 5.93 -5.83 -12.89
N LYS A 80 6.07 -6.22 -11.62
CA LYS A 80 6.13 -7.63 -11.24
C LYS A 80 4.79 -8.21 -10.83
N TYR A 81 3.94 -7.39 -10.22
CA TYR A 81 2.64 -7.82 -9.69
C TYR A 81 1.56 -6.80 -10.09
N PRO A 82 1.19 -6.77 -11.38
CA PRO A 82 0.32 -5.70 -11.88
C PRO A 82 -1.09 -5.69 -11.29
N LYS A 83 -1.54 -6.80 -10.73
CA LYS A 83 -2.90 -6.88 -10.15
C LYS A 83 -3.01 -6.28 -8.76
N ILE A 84 -1.90 -6.09 -8.05
CA ILE A 84 -1.96 -5.47 -6.73
C ILE A 84 -2.45 -4.03 -6.88
N VAL A 85 -3.43 -3.64 -6.07
CA VAL A 85 -3.94 -2.27 -6.03
C VAL A 85 -2.92 -1.41 -5.28
N LYS A 86 -2.56 -0.26 -5.85
CA LYS A 86 -1.54 0.64 -5.29
C LYS A 86 -2.18 1.93 -4.83
N VAL A 87 -1.93 2.26 -3.57
CA VAL A 87 -2.38 3.49 -2.93
C VAL A 87 -1.15 4.22 -2.38
N MET A 88 -1.09 5.53 -2.57
CA MET A 88 0.04 6.33 -2.09
C MET A 88 -0.42 7.36 -1.07
N LEU A 89 0.35 7.47 0.02
CA LEU A 89 0.15 8.51 1.03
C LEU A 89 1.15 9.64 0.76
N THR A 90 0.68 10.87 0.75
CA THR A 90 1.54 12.01 0.48
C THR A 90 1.37 13.10 1.54
N GLY A 91 2.47 13.51 2.17
CA GLY A 91 2.46 14.64 3.09
C GLY A 91 2.56 15.98 2.37
N GLN A 92 3.10 15.96 1.16
CA GLN A 92 3.22 17.14 0.31
C GLN A 92 2.81 16.75 -1.09
N ALA A 93 1.93 17.54 -1.67
CA ALA A 93 1.44 17.25 -3.01
C ALA A 93 2.53 17.55 -4.04
N ASP A 94 3.22 16.52 -4.50
CA ASP A 94 4.08 16.62 -5.66
C ASP A 94 3.31 16.01 -6.83
N GLU A 95 2.73 16.88 -7.64
CA GLU A 95 1.92 16.45 -8.78
C GLU A 95 2.71 15.61 -9.76
N ALA A 96 4.00 15.89 -9.93
CA ALA A 96 4.85 15.11 -10.82
C ALA A 96 5.01 13.67 -10.33
N ALA A 97 5.15 13.48 -9.01
CA ALA A 97 5.24 12.14 -8.43
C ALA A 97 3.93 11.38 -8.58
N ILE A 98 2.81 12.05 -8.38
CA ILE A 98 1.49 11.42 -8.54
C ILE A 98 1.30 11.00 -10.00
N GLU A 99 1.67 11.86 -10.95
CA GLU A 99 1.56 11.53 -12.37
C GLU A 99 2.49 10.36 -12.77
N ARG A 100 3.71 10.32 -12.22
CA ARG A 100 4.59 9.17 -12.45
C ARG A 100 3.98 7.87 -11.92
N ALA A 101 3.38 7.92 -10.73
CA ALA A 101 2.75 6.76 -10.14
C ALA A 101 1.53 6.32 -10.97
N ARG A 102 0.76 7.26 -11.48
CA ARG A 102 -0.38 6.94 -12.34
C ARG A 102 0.10 6.27 -13.64
N LYS A 103 1.15 6.81 -14.22
CA LYS A 103 1.64 6.34 -15.52
C LYS A 103 2.38 4.99 -15.41
N TYR A 104 3.24 4.85 -14.41
CA TYR A 104 4.14 3.70 -14.32
C TYR A 104 3.73 2.65 -13.30
N ALA A 105 2.85 2.99 -12.37
CA ALA A 105 2.40 2.08 -11.32
C ALA A 105 0.90 1.81 -11.36
N ASN A 106 0.19 2.41 -12.30
CA ASN A 106 -1.27 2.30 -12.35
C ASN A 106 -1.89 2.65 -11.00
N LEU A 107 -1.47 3.79 -10.45
CA LEU A 107 -1.92 4.22 -9.11
C LEU A 107 -3.42 4.29 -9.03
N TYR A 108 -4.00 3.60 -8.05
CA TYR A 108 -5.44 3.58 -7.85
C TYR A 108 -5.94 4.89 -7.23
N ARG A 109 -5.31 5.28 -6.11
CA ARG A 109 -5.66 6.53 -5.41
C ARG A 109 -4.44 7.07 -4.68
N TYR A 110 -4.42 8.37 -4.41
CA TYR A 110 -3.51 8.93 -3.42
C TYR A 110 -4.33 9.54 -2.28
N ILE A 111 -3.75 9.54 -1.08
CA ILE A 111 -4.40 10.05 0.13
C ILE A 111 -3.46 11.06 0.77
N PRO A 112 -3.88 12.32 0.95
CA PRO A 112 -3.03 13.32 1.63
C PRO A 112 -2.89 13.00 3.12
N LYS A 113 -1.71 13.28 3.68
CA LYS A 113 -1.48 13.23 5.11
C LYS A 113 -1.71 14.62 5.72
N PRO A 114 -2.25 14.73 6.91
CA PRO A 114 -2.89 13.66 7.69
C PRO A 114 -4.21 13.25 7.05
N TRP A 115 -4.53 11.98 7.15
CA TRP A 115 -5.74 11.46 6.51
C TRP A 115 -6.86 11.30 7.53
N ASP A 116 -8.08 11.21 7.03
CA ASP A 116 -9.28 10.85 7.78
C ASP A 116 -9.44 9.33 7.68
N GLU A 117 -9.70 8.67 8.82
CA GLU A 117 -9.88 7.23 8.84
C GLU A 117 -10.94 6.75 7.87
N LYS A 118 -12.06 7.48 7.76
CA LYS A 118 -13.13 7.12 6.85
C LYS A 118 -12.66 7.10 5.39
N ILE A 119 -11.86 8.09 5.02
CA ILE A 119 -11.34 8.18 3.64
C ILE A 119 -10.40 7.03 3.37
N LEU A 120 -9.49 6.74 4.30
CA LEU A 120 -8.57 5.62 4.15
C LEU A 120 -9.33 4.31 3.97
N ILE A 121 -10.31 4.05 4.82
CA ILE A 121 -11.06 2.80 4.78
C ILE A 121 -11.93 2.69 3.53
N GLU A 122 -12.53 3.79 3.07
CA GLU A 122 -13.27 3.79 1.81
C GLU A 122 -12.37 3.45 0.62
N VAL A 123 -11.17 4.02 0.59
CA VAL A 123 -10.21 3.74 -0.49
C VAL A 123 -9.79 2.28 -0.47
N ILE A 124 -9.47 1.75 0.71
CA ILE A 124 -9.08 0.34 0.85
C ILE A 124 -10.24 -0.57 0.45
N ARG A 125 -11.45 -0.28 0.94
CA ARG A 125 -12.61 -1.11 0.63
C ARG A 125 -12.91 -1.13 -0.87
N SER A 126 -12.88 0.02 -1.52
CA SER A 126 -13.14 0.06 -2.96
C SER A 126 -12.01 -0.62 -3.74
N GLY A 127 -10.76 -0.51 -3.27
CA GLY A 127 -9.64 -1.21 -3.88
C GLY A 127 -9.77 -2.72 -3.77
N LEU A 128 -10.26 -3.21 -2.63
CA LEU A 128 -10.50 -4.64 -2.44
C LEU A 128 -11.60 -5.14 -3.38
N GLU A 129 -12.62 -4.33 -3.63
CA GLU A 129 -13.67 -4.66 -4.59
C GLU A 129 -13.11 -4.76 -6.01
N GLU A 130 -12.18 -3.89 -6.37
CA GLU A 130 -11.50 -3.95 -7.67
C GLU A 130 -10.79 -5.30 -7.87
N MET A 131 -10.18 -5.82 -6.80
CA MET A 131 -9.45 -7.09 -6.88
C MET A 131 -10.37 -8.30 -7.01
N ASP A 132 -11.61 -8.19 -6.58
CA ASP A 132 -12.55 -9.30 -6.61
C ASP A 132 -13.24 -9.46 -7.97
N GLU A 133 -12.97 -8.55 -8.89
CA GLU A 133 -13.50 -8.67 -10.26
C GLU A 133 -12.61 -9.57 -11.16
#